data_d9e44a3507604c9eaf785229f5852029
#
_entry.id   d9e44a3507604c9eaf785229f5852029
#
_cell.length_a   1.000
_cell.length_b   1.000
_cell.length_c   1.000
_cell.angle_alpha   90.00
_cell.angle_beta   90.00
_cell.angle_gamma   90.00
#
_symmetry.space_group_name_H-M   'P 1'
#
loop_
_entity.id
_entity.type
_entity.pdbx_description
1 polymer ?
#
loop_
_entity_poly.entity_id
_entity_poly.type
_entity_poly.pdbx_seq_one_letter_code
_entity_poly.pdbx_strand_id
1 'polypeptide(L)'
;VSEGSLTARAARLDNRGGTFSSAGALALTSQAALDNQGGRLLSDAGVTLQGASLDNSRSGVISAKGAVDIRTGVLDNSRNGGIGSNAGITLV
;
A
#
# COMPACT_ATOMS: atom_id res chain seq x y z
N VAL A 1 -7.40 9.56 5.65
CA VAL A 1 -8.46 9.76 4.66
C VAL A 1 -8.21 11.04 3.88
N SER A 2 -8.35 10.99 2.57
CA SER A 2 -8.15 12.13 1.72
C SER A 2 -9.21 12.16 0.63
N GLU A 3 -9.72 13.34 0.28
CA GLU A 3 -10.66 13.50 -0.82
C GLU A 3 -9.96 13.61 -2.16
N GLY A 4 -8.68 13.90 -2.19
CA GLY A 4 -7.86 13.92 -3.39
C GLY A 4 -6.75 12.92 -3.29
N SER A 5 -5.62 13.19 -3.91
CA SER A 5 -4.45 12.35 -3.80
C SER A 5 -3.85 12.43 -2.40
N LEU A 6 -3.34 11.32 -1.92
CA LEU A 6 -2.63 11.25 -0.65
C LEU A 6 -1.20 10.81 -0.93
N THR A 7 -0.25 11.62 -0.49
CA THR A 7 1.17 11.30 -0.62
C THR A 7 1.81 11.36 0.76
N ALA A 8 2.49 10.30 1.14
CA ALA A 8 3.19 10.23 2.42
C ALA A 8 4.62 9.75 2.20
N ARG A 9 5.56 10.38 2.90
CA ARG A 9 6.97 10.01 2.87
C ARG A 9 7.47 9.90 4.30
N ALA A 10 8.15 8.81 4.60
CA ALA A 10 8.69 8.58 5.93
C ALA A 10 9.95 7.73 5.85
N ALA A 11 10.78 7.80 6.87
CA ALA A 11 11.89 6.88 6.97
C ALA A 11 11.37 5.45 7.16
N ARG A 12 10.31 5.31 7.93
CA ARG A 12 9.61 4.05 8.11
C ARG A 12 8.12 4.34 8.22
N LEU A 13 7.31 3.63 7.45
CA LEU A 13 5.87 3.80 7.46
C LEU A 13 5.21 2.63 8.17
N ASP A 14 4.37 2.91 9.17
CA ASP A 14 3.71 1.91 9.97
C ASP A 14 2.19 2.13 9.87
N ASN A 15 1.50 1.20 9.21
CA ASN A 15 0.04 1.22 9.07
C ASN A 15 -0.58 -0.04 9.68
N ARG A 16 0.07 -0.64 10.66
CA ARG A 16 -0.46 -1.84 11.30
C ARG A 16 -1.78 -1.53 12.01
N GLY A 17 -2.83 -2.25 11.61
CA GLY A 17 -4.16 -2.04 12.16
C GLY A 17 -4.81 -0.71 11.81
N GLY A 18 -4.17 0.11 10.98
CA GLY A 18 -4.69 1.40 10.57
C GLY A 18 -5.28 1.36 9.17
N THR A 19 -5.79 2.51 8.71
CA THR A 19 -6.38 2.63 7.39
C THR A 19 -5.89 3.90 6.71
N PHE A 20 -5.30 3.76 5.52
CA PHE A 20 -5.13 4.86 4.60
C PHE A 20 -6.18 4.75 3.51
N SER A 21 -6.91 5.83 3.27
CA SER A 21 -7.95 5.86 2.25
C SER A 21 -7.88 7.17 1.48
N SER A 22 -7.97 7.07 0.17
CA SER A 22 -7.86 8.23 -0.70
C SER A 22 -8.86 8.12 -1.84
N ALA A 23 -9.54 9.21 -2.16
CA ALA A 23 -10.40 9.27 -3.34
C ALA A 23 -9.58 9.40 -4.63
N GLY A 24 -8.40 10.01 -4.55
CA GLY A 24 -7.47 10.06 -5.67
C GLY A 24 -6.39 9.01 -5.53
N ALA A 25 -5.26 9.23 -6.17
CA ALA A 25 -4.14 8.31 -6.10
C ALA A 25 -3.55 8.28 -4.70
N LEU A 26 -3.06 7.12 -4.28
CA LEU A 26 -2.38 6.95 -3.01
C LEU A 26 -0.92 6.61 -3.30
N ALA A 27 -0.01 7.45 -2.83
CA ALA A 27 1.42 7.25 -3.02
C ALA A 27 2.12 7.26 -1.66
N LEU A 28 2.76 6.16 -1.34
CA LEU A 28 3.49 6.01 -0.10
C LEU A 28 4.94 5.67 -0.40
N THR A 29 5.86 6.41 0.20
CA THR A 29 7.28 6.18 0.04
C THR A 29 7.92 6.04 1.41
N SER A 30 8.66 4.95 1.60
CA SER A 30 9.40 4.69 2.83
C SER A 30 10.85 4.42 2.48
N GLN A 31 11.77 4.97 3.26
CA GLN A 31 13.19 4.69 3.05
C GLN A 31 13.59 3.31 3.58
N ALA A 32 12.85 2.78 4.52
CA ALA A 32 13.09 1.47 5.09
C ALA A 32 11.88 0.59 4.87
N ALA A 33 11.28 0.08 5.92
CA ALA A 33 10.14 -0.82 5.81
C ALA A 33 8.82 -0.06 5.72
N LEU A 34 7.88 -0.63 4.97
CA LEU A 34 6.49 -0.20 4.96
C LEU A 34 5.66 -1.34 5.53
N ASP A 35 5.04 -1.10 6.66
CA ASP A 35 4.31 -2.11 7.42
C ASP A 35 2.81 -1.89 7.27
N ASN A 36 2.11 -2.87 6.68
CA ASN A 36 0.65 -2.84 6.54
C ASN A 36 0.01 -4.11 7.13
N GLN A 37 0.63 -4.70 8.14
CA GLN A 37 0.11 -5.90 8.78
C GLN A 37 -1.24 -5.60 9.43
N GLY A 38 -2.29 -6.31 9.01
CA GLY A 38 -3.63 -6.06 9.52
C GLY A 38 -4.20 -4.69 9.19
N GLY A 39 -3.48 -3.88 8.41
CA GLY A 39 -3.92 -2.56 8.01
C GLY A 39 -4.56 -2.55 6.63
N ARG A 40 -5.04 -1.39 6.21
CA ARG A 40 -5.71 -1.24 4.93
C ARG A 40 -5.15 -0.04 4.18
N LEU A 41 -4.85 -0.24 2.91
CA LEU A 41 -4.50 0.83 1.98
C LEU A 41 -5.52 0.81 0.86
N LEU A 42 -6.36 1.84 0.77
CA LEU A 42 -7.47 1.89 -0.15
C LEU A 42 -7.38 3.14 -1.02
N SER A 43 -7.68 2.99 -2.31
CA SER A 43 -7.70 4.12 -3.23
C SER A 43 -8.80 3.93 -4.27
N ASP A 44 -9.46 5.02 -4.62
CA ASP A 44 -10.41 5.03 -5.73
C ASP A 44 -9.72 5.26 -7.08
N ALA A 45 -8.43 5.49 -7.08
CA ALA A 45 -7.62 5.57 -8.29
C ALA A 45 -6.51 4.53 -8.21
N GLY A 46 -5.25 4.93 -8.32
CA GLY A 46 -4.13 3.99 -8.24
C GLY A 46 -3.43 4.03 -6.89
N VAL A 47 -2.67 2.99 -6.60
CA VAL A 47 -1.80 2.92 -5.42
C VAL A 47 -0.38 2.74 -5.88
N THR A 48 0.53 3.58 -5.37
CA THR A 48 1.96 3.44 -5.61
C THR A 48 2.68 3.32 -4.28
N LEU A 49 3.42 2.25 -4.11
CA LEU A 49 4.17 1.98 -2.89
C LEU A 49 5.64 1.80 -3.24
N GLN A 50 6.52 2.50 -2.52
CA GLN A 50 7.96 2.39 -2.70
C GLN A 50 8.63 2.25 -1.33
N GLY A 51 9.57 1.32 -1.23
CA GLY A 51 10.30 1.12 0.01
C GLY A 51 11.34 0.04 -0.12
N ALA A 52 12.14 -0.16 0.93
CA ALA A 52 13.08 -1.27 0.97
C ALA A 52 12.33 -2.59 1.11
N SER A 53 11.28 -2.61 1.90
CA SER A 53 10.43 -3.79 2.05
C SER A 53 8.98 -3.38 2.30
N LEU A 54 8.07 -4.26 1.91
CA LEU A 54 6.63 -4.09 2.17
C LEU A 54 6.13 -5.34 2.86
N ASP A 55 5.49 -5.16 4.02
CA ASP A 55 4.87 -6.27 4.75
C ASP A 55 3.36 -6.04 4.76
N ASN A 56 2.63 -6.84 3.98
CA ASN A 56 1.18 -6.81 3.89
C ASN A 56 0.57 -8.12 4.42
N SER A 57 1.26 -8.77 5.35
CA SER A 57 0.80 -10.03 5.91
C SER A 57 -0.27 -9.81 6.97
N ARG A 58 -0.73 -10.89 7.59
CA ARG A 58 -1.69 -10.87 8.71
C ARG A 58 -2.96 -10.11 8.37
N SER A 59 -3.58 -10.48 7.25
CA SER A 59 -4.82 -9.87 6.77
C SER A 59 -4.68 -8.41 6.36
N GLY A 60 -3.47 -7.96 6.03
CA GLY A 60 -3.27 -6.66 5.44
C GLY A 60 -3.95 -6.57 4.08
N VAL A 61 -4.50 -5.41 3.74
CA VAL A 61 -5.22 -5.23 2.49
C VAL A 61 -4.68 -4.01 1.75
N ILE A 62 -4.38 -4.19 0.48
CA ILE A 62 -4.08 -3.10 -0.45
C ILE A 62 -5.08 -3.23 -1.60
N SER A 63 -5.91 -2.22 -1.78
CA SER A 63 -6.96 -2.27 -2.79
C SER A 63 -7.04 -0.96 -3.54
N ALA A 64 -7.18 -1.04 -4.85
CA ALA A 64 -7.32 0.13 -5.71
C ALA A 64 -8.32 -0.13 -6.80
N LYS A 65 -9.04 0.91 -7.21
CA LYS A 65 -9.88 0.84 -8.40
C LYS A 65 -9.07 1.02 -9.68
N GLY A 66 -7.94 1.70 -9.59
CA GLY A 66 -6.98 1.78 -10.68
C GLY A 66 -5.86 0.77 -10.52
N ALA A 67 -4.70 1.04 -11.07
CA ALA A 67 -3.57 0.13 -11.00
C ALA A 67 -2.88 0.19 -9.63
N VAL A 68 -2.29 -0.91 -9.23
CA VAL A 68 -1.41 -0.98 -8.06
C VAL A 68 0.02 -1.16 -8.54
N ASP A 69 0.91 -0.29 -8.10
CA ASP A 69 2.32 -0.33 -8.46
C ASP A 69 3.15 -0.40 -7.18
N ILE A 70 3.83 -1.52 -6.98
CA ILE A 70 4.61 -1.77 -5.77
C ILE A 70 6.07 -1.99 -6.17
N ARG A 71 6.95 -1.15 -5.64
CA ARG A 71 8.39 -1.22 -5.88
C ARG A 71 9.12 -1.38 -4.56
N THR A 72 9.48 -2.61 -4.24
CA THR A 72 10.18 -2.92 -3.00
C THR A 72 11.22 -4.00 -3.28
N GLY A 73 12.23 -4.07 -2.42
CA GLY A 73 13.17 -5.17 -2.48
C GLY A 73 12.58 -6.48 -1.99
N VAL A 74 11.75 -6.41 -0.96
CA VAL A 74 11.08 -7.59 -0.39
C VAL A 74 9.60 -7.28 -0.24
N LEU A 75 8.76 -8.21 -0.67
CA LEU A 75 7.30 -8.12 -0.50
C LEU A 75 6.82 -9.34 0.26
N ASP A 76 6.16 -9.11 1.39
CA ASP A 76 5.53 -10.19 2.16
C ASP A 76 4.02 -9.97 2.15
N ASN A 77 3.30 -10.87 1.49
CA ASN A 77 1.84 -10.83 1.39
C ASN A 77 1.23 -12.14 1.92
N SER A 78 1.89 -12.77 2.89
CA SER A 78 1.46 -14.04 3.46
C SER A 78 0.34 -13.85 4.49
N ARG A 79 -0.11 -14.94 5.11
CA ARG A 79 -1.06 -14.95 6.23
C ARG A 79 -2.33 -14.15 5.93
N ASN A 80 -2.98 -14.49 4.79
CA ASN A 80 -4.22 -13.88 4.35
C ASN A 80 -4.08 -12.42 3.91
N GLY A 81 -2.87 -11.97 3.58
CA GLY A 81 -2.69 -10.67 2.97
C GLY A 81 -3.37 -10.61 1.60
N GLY A 82 -3.89 -9.45 1.24
CA GLY A 82 -4.57 -9.25 -0.03
C GLY A 82 -4.10 -7.99 -0.74
N ILE A 83 -3.85 -8.11 -2.03
CA ILE A 83 -3.56 -6.99 -2.90
C ILE A 83 -4.51 -7.10 -4.09
N GLY A 84 -5.39 -6.12 -4.24
CA GLY A 84 -6.40 -6.14 -5.29
C GLY A 84 -6.39 -4.90 -6.15
N SER A 85 -6.77 -5.05 -7.42
CA SER A 85 -6.81 -3.95 -8.36
C SER A 85 -7.84 -4.26 -9.44
N ASN A 86 -8.57 -3.22 -9.89
CA ASN A 86 -9.48 -3.37 -11.02
C ASN A 86 -8.78 -3.15 -12.36
N ALA A 87 -7.55 -2.64 -12.37
CA ALA A 87 -6.80 -2.43 -13.61
C ALA A 87 -5.67 -3.43 -13.74
N GLY A 88 -4.66 -3.35 -12.90
CA GLY A 88 -3.56 -4.29 -12.93
C GLY A 88 -2.64 -4.07 -11.74
N ILE A 89 -1.80 -5.05 -11.47
CA ILE A 89 -0.86 -5.00 -10.36
C ILE A 89 0.54 -5.17 -10.94
N THR A 90 1.43 -4.24 -10.62
CA THR A 90 2.83 -4.32 -11.01
C THR A 90 3.68 -4.44 -9.74
N LEU A 91 4.49 -5.49 -9.70
CA LEU A 91 5.41 -5.75 -8.60
C LEU A 91 6.83 -5.74 -9.14
N VAL A 92 7.69 -4.95 -8.54
CA VAL A 92 9.09 -4.87 -8.96
C VAL A 92 10.01 -5.07 -7.75
#